data_d9e11bc5af64fc19d8942f01e348a29d
#
_entry.id   d9e11bc5af64fc19d8942f01e348a29d
#
_cell.length_a   1.000
_cell.length_b   1.000
_cell.length_c   1.000
_cell.angle_alpha   90.00
_cell.angle_beta   90.00
_cell.angle_gamma   90.00
#
_symmetry.space_group_name_H-M   'P 1'
#
loop_
_entity.id
_entity.type
_entity.pdbx_description
1 polymer ?
#
loop_
_entity_poly.entity_id
_entity_poly.type
_entity_poly.pdbx_seq_one_letter_code
_entity_poly.pdbx_strand_id
1 'polypeptide(L)'
;DEYLDSGKISALKYNQMKVETTKSSFGFIINNSLEIDNYKIKPFGRLEYGKGSVNSNDTVVSYYTAYPNTNYTYKGVNEYSDNYRISIGADLDIGKNWFYSGSFERNEEIDGGNINTINFAGSYLIKKNAELSFNSNSTSDDISRFSIQYDKQFDTGWGLNYNLELQNSLTTNFESTISIGITKSF
;
A
#
# COMPACT_ATOMS: atom_id res chain seq x y z
N ASP A 1 -25.92 -8.92 -4.41
CA ASP A 1 -26.79 -8.33 -5.44
C ASP A 1 -26.79 -9.22 -6.67
N GLU A 2 -27.96 -9.35 -7.33
CA GLU A 2 -28.07 -10.05 -8.60
C GLU A 2 -27.56 -9.11 -9.71
N TYR A 3 -26.67 -9.61 -10.55
CA TYR A 3 -26.16 -8.90 -11.72
C TYR A 3 -26.68 -9.52 -13.01
N LEU A 4 -27.17 -8.67 -13.90
CA LEU A 4 -27.63 -9.07 -15.23
C LEU A 4 -26.69 -8.47 -16.28
N ASP A 5 -26.02 -9.33 -17.04
CA ASP A 5 -25.30 -8.89 -18.24
C ASP A 5 -26.32 -8.49 -19.32
N SER A 6 -26.16 -7.30 -19.91
CA SER A 6 -27.08 -6.72 -20.89
C SER A 6 -26.94 -7.27 -22.31
N GLY A 7 -26.18 -8.33 -22.53
CA GLY A 7 -26.00 -9.00 -23.84
C GLY A 7 -27.30 -9.65 -24.33
N LYS A 8 -27.65 -9.47 -25.58
CA LYS A 8 -28.98 -9.83 -26.13
C LYS A 8 -29.33 -11.32 -26.12
N ILE A 9 -28.37 -12.22 -26.33
CA ILE A 9 -28.59 -13.68 -26.43
C ILE A 9 -27.83 -14.46 -25.37
N SER A 10 -26.73 -13.92 -24.92
CA SER A 10 -25.80 -14.54 -23.98
C SER A 10 -25.81 -13.85 -22.60
N ALA A 11 -26.87 -13.11 -22.28
CA ALA A 11 -26.99 -12.47 -20.99
C ALA A 11 -26.95 -13.52 -19.87
N LEU A 12 -26.03 -13.32 -18.93
CA LEU A 12 -25.86 -14.20 -17.79
C LEU A 12 -26.45 -13.53 -16.55
N LYS A 13 -27.17 -14.34 -15.78
CA LYS A 13 -27.66 -13.97 -14.46
C LYS A 13 -26.74 -14.60 -13.42
N TYR A 14 -26.17 -13.79 -12.54
CA TYR A 14 -25.33 -14.21 -11.42
C TYR A 14 -26.12 -14.07 -10.14
N ASN A 15 -26.13 -15.11 -9.32
CA ASN A 15 -26.61 -14.99 -7.96
C ASN A 15 -25.56 -14.27 -7.11
N GLN A 16 -26.01 -13.74 -5.98
CA GLN A 16 -25.13 -13.05 -5.04
C GLN A 16 -24.01 -13.96 -4.58
N MET A 17 -22.77 -13.48 -4.74
CA MET A 17 -21.60 -14.09 -4.16
C MET A 17 -21.20 -13.30 -2.91
N LYS A 18 -21.07 -13.99 -1.79
CA LYS A 18 -20.58 -13.42 -0.54
C LYS A 18 -19.15 -13.91 -0.32
N VAL A 19 -18.22 -12.96 -0.16
CA VAL A 19 -16.84 -13.25 0.19
C VAL A 19 -16.59 -12.68 1.57
N GLU A 20 -16.14 -13.52 2.48
CA GLU A 20 -15.71 -13.13 3.83
C GLU A 20 -14.21 -13.35 3.96
N THR A 21 -13.50 -12.32 4.38
CA THR A 21 -12.08 -12.40 4.67
C THR A 21 -11.84 -12.07 6.13
N THR A 22 -11.15 -12.95 6.82
CA THR A 22 -10.74 -12.72 8.20
C THR A 22 -9.23 -12.80 8.27
N LYS A 23 -8.60 -11.83 8.93
CA LYS A 23 -7.15 -11.82 9.18
C LYS A 23 -6.89 -11.57 10.65
N SER A 24 -6.08 -12.41 11.25
CA SER A 24 -5.58 -12.24 12.61
C SER A 24 -4.07 -12.23 12.58
N SER A 25 -3.44 -11.31 13.30
CA SER A 25 -1.98 -11.27 13.38
C SER A 25 -1.52 -11.02 14.81
N PHE A 26 -0.33 -11.51 15.09
CA PHE A 26 0.35 -11.38 16.36
C PHE A 26 1.83 -11.12 16.08
N GLY A 27 2.46 -10.21 16.83
CA GLY A 27 3.85 -9.89 16.56
C GLY A 27 4.52 -9.10 17.65
N PHE A 28 5.83 -8.86 17.44
CA PHE A 28 6.70 -8.11 18.33
C PHE A 28 7.28 -6.92 17.57
N ILE A 29 7.34 -5.79 18.24
CA ILE A 29 8.04 -4.60 17.77
C ILE A 29 9.10 -4.26 18.82
N ILE A 30 10.33 -4.09 18.33
CA ILE A 30 11.46 -3.62 19.13
C ILE A 30 11.86 -2.28 18.54
N ASN A 31 11.94 -1.26 19.39
CA ASN A 31 12.45 0.04 19.02
C ASN A 31 13.34 0.58 20.13
N ASN A 32 14.27 1.43 19.76
CA ASN A 32 15.16 2.12 20.70
C ASN A 32 15.41 3.55 20.20
N SER A 33 15.98 4.37 21.03
CA SER A 33 16.39 5.72 20.69
C SER A 33 17.79 5.98 21.27
N LEU A 34 18.71 6.28 20.38
CA LEU A 34 20.10 6.61 20.70
C LEU A 34 20.35 8.07 20.33
N GLU A 35 20.84 8.85 21.29
CA GLU A 35 21.18 10.25 21.07
C GLU A 35 22.70 10.42 21.21
N ILE A 36 23.34 10.93 20.17
CA ILE A 36 24.78 11.17 20.12
C ILE A 36 24.98 12.57 19.56
N ASP A 37 25.36 13.50 20.39
CA ASP A 37 25.53 14.93 20.04
C ASP A 37 24.28 15.51 19.36
N ASN A 38 24.39 15.81 18.06
CA ASN A 38 23.29 16.35 17.24
C ASN A 38 22.52 15.30 16.43
N TYR A 39 22.80 14.03 16.68
CA TYR A 39 22.17 12.92 15.97
C TYR A 39 21.23 12.15 16.91
N LYS A 40 20.06 11.84 16.42
CA LYS A 40 19.15 10.92 17.09
C LYS A 40 18.80 9.79 16.15
N ILE A 41 19.19 8.58 16.53
CA ILE A 41 18.96 7.36 15.75
C ILE A 41 17.89 6.55 16.48
N LYS A 42 16.86 6.14 15.74
CA LYS A 42 15.76 5.31 16.25
C LYS A 42 15.69 4.01 15.43
N PRO A 43 16.53 3.01 15.75
CA PRO A 43 16.43 1.71 15.11
C PRO A 43 15.14 1.02 15.54
N PHE A 44 14.55 0.27 14.62
CA PHE A 44 13.39 -0.56 14.90
C PHE A 44 13.47 -1.92 14.20
N GLY A 45 12.80 -2.88 14.79
CA GLY A 45 12.57 -4.19 14.21
C GLY A 45 11.16 -4.66 14.48
N ARG A 46 10.56 -5.36 13.54
CA ARG A 46 9.23 -5.95 13.66
C ARG A 46 9.27 -7.38 13.15
N LEU A 47 8.67 -8.26 13.91
CA LEU A 47 8.37 -9.63 13.52
C LEU A 47 6.89 -9.88 13.75
N GLU A 48 6.17 -10.31 12.72
CA GLU A 48 4.75 -10.58 12.78
C GLU A 48 4.43 -11.89 12.08
N TYR A 49 3.56 -12.66 12.71
CA TYR A 49 2.91 -13.81 12.12
C TYR A 49 1.43 -13.52 11.98
N GLY A 50 0.86 -13.78 10.82
CA GLY A 50 -0.55 -13.59 10.54
C GLY A 50 -1.16 -14.88 9.99
N LYS A 51 -2.42 -15.07 10.31
CA LYS A 51 -3.26 -16.12 9.73
C LYS A 51 -4.49 -15.49 9.10
N GLY A 52 -4.71 -15.79 7.82
CA GLY A 52 -5.86 -15.33 7.06
C GLY A 52 -6.76 -16.48 6.66
N SER A 53 -8.04 -16.20 6.46
CA SER A 53 -8.97 -17.10 5.79
C SER A 53 -9.84 -16.32 4.82
N VAL A 54 -10.04 -16.87 3.65
CA VAL A 54 -11.01 -16.41 2.65
C VAL A 54 -12.06 -17.48 2.51
N ASN A 55 -13.30 -17.11 2.72
CA ASN A 55 -14.45 -18.00 2.58
C ASN A 55 -15.47 -17.35 1.64
N SER A 56 -15.87 -18.06 0.60
CA SER A 56 -16.91 -17.61 -0.30
C SER A 56 -17.96 -18.71 -0.52
N ASN A 57 -19.21 -18.29 -0.63
CA ASN A 57 -20.29 -19.21 -0.96
C ASN A 57 -20.26 -19.59 -2.45
N ASP A 58 -20.87 -20.72 -2.77
CA ASP A 58 -21.12 -21.12 -4.14
C ASP A 58 -21.98 -20.08 -4.86
N THR A 59 -21.65 -19.80 -6.12
CA THR A 59 -22.41 -18.89 -6.96
C THR A 59 -22.99 -19.63 -8.15
N VAL A 60 -24.29 -19.44 -8.40
CA VAL A 60 -24.98 -20.02 -9.54
C VAL A 60 -25.05 -18.98 -10.65
N VAL A 61 -24.64 -19.38 -11.84
CA VAL A 61 -24.73 -18.60 -13.07
C VAL A 61 -25.68 -19.30 -14.02
N SER A 62 -26.64 -18.57 -14.56
CA SER A 62 -27.60 -19.10 -15.52
C SER A 62 -27.75 -18.21 -16.74
N TYR A 63 -28.11 -18.76 -17.88
CA TYR A 63 -28.51 -17.96 -19.03
C TYR A 63 -29.90 -17.33 -18.77
N TYR A 64 -29.98 -16.02 -19.01
CA TYR A 64 -31.21 -15.28 -18.74
C TYR A 64 -32.31 -15.55 -19.79
N THR A 65 -31.92 -15.68 -21.05
CA THR A 65 -32.88 -15.73 -22.16
C THR A 65 -32.78 -16.96 -23.04
N ALA A 66 -31.56 -17.45 -23.32
CA ALA A 66 -31.37 -18.51 -24.32
C ALA A 66 -31.62 -19.92 -23.75
N TYR A 67 -31.19 -20.17 -22.52
CA TYR A 67 -31.31 -21.48 -21.86
C TYR A 67 -31.61 -21.29 -20.37
N PRO A 68 -32.84 -20.86 -20.01
CA PRO A 68 -33.15 -20.44 -18.64
C PRO A 68 -33.06 -21.55 -17.58
N ASN A 69 -32.97 -22.82 -18.03
CA ASN A 69 -32.85 -23.97 -17.13
C ASN A 69 -31.41 -24.50 -17.00
N THR A 70 -30.44 -23.85 -17.66
CA THR A 70 -29.06 -24.28 -17.58
C THR A 70 -28.35 -23.47 -16.50
N ASN A 71 -28.05 -24.12 -15.41
CA ASN A 71 -27.33 -23.51 -14.27
C ASN A 71 -25.91 -24.07 -14.22
N TYR A 72 -24.95 -23.18 -14.03
CA TYR A 72 -23.56 -23.51 -13.75
C TYR A 72 -23.24 -23.09 -12.34
N THR A 73 -22.77 -24.00 -11.51
CA THR A 73 -22.36 -23.68 -10.16
C THR A 73 -20.87 -23.48 -10.11
N TYR A 74 -20.45 -22.27 -9.77
CA TYR A 74 -19.07 -22.00 -9.39
C TYR A 74 -18.93 -22.24 -7.89
N LYS A 75 -18.07 -23.19 -7.56
CA LYS A 75 -17.81 -23.51 -6.15
C LYS A 75 -17.12 -22.36 -5.47
N GLY A 76 -17.57 -22.02 -4.31
CA GLY A 76 -16.90 -21.09 -3.42
C GLY A 76 -15.51 -21.61 -3.00
N VAL A 77 -14.69 -20.69 -2.61
CA VAL A 77 -13.33 -20.95 -2.15
C VAL A 77 -13.30 -20.89 -0.63
N ASN A 78 -12.58 -21.83 -0.04
CA ASN A 78 -12.30 -21.83 1.39
C ASN A 78 -10.80 -22.06 1.55
N GLU A 79 -10.06 -20.95 1.60
CA GLU A 79 -8.61 -20.93 1.64
C GLU A 79 -8.11 -20.34 2.96
N TYR A 80 -7.02 -20.88 3.44
CA TYR A 80 -6.29 -20.38 4.59
C TYR A 80 -4.91 -19.99 4.12
N SER A 81 -4.45 -18.82 4.54
CA SER A 81 -3.09 -18.37 4.27
C SER A 81 -2.41 -17.99 5.58
N ASP A 82 -1.20 -18.43 5.73
CA ASP A 82 -0.32 -17.99 6.79
C ASP A 82 0.68 -17.00 6.21
N ASN A 83 0.98 -15.93 6.91
CA ASN A 83 1.95 -14.95 6.47
C ASN A 83 2.93 -14.58 7.59
N TYR A 84 4.16 -14.34 7.20
CA TYR A 84 5.20 -13.79 8.05
C TYR A 84 5.61 -12.43 7.53
N ARG A 85 5.76 -11.47 8.43
CA ARG A 85 6.32 -10.17 8.11
C ARG A 85 7.52 -9.90 9.01
N ILE A 86 8.64 -9.59 8.38
CA ILE A 86 9.85 -9.15 9.05
C ILE A 86 10.17 -7.77 8.51
N SER A 87 10.34 -6.78 9.38
CA SER A 87 10.85 -5.49 8.98
C SER A 87 11.93 -5.00 9.92
N ILE A 88 12.93 -4.35 9.34
CA ILE A 88 14.02 -3.70 10.06
C ILE A 88 14.24 -2.32 9.43
N GLY A 89 14.62 -1.35 10.26
CA GLY A 89 14.89 -0.02 9.76
C GLY A 89 15.43 0.90 10.85
N ALA A 90 15.64 2.14 10.45
CA ALA A 90 16.03 3.19 11.37
C ALA A 90 15.57 4.55 10.85
N ASP A 91 15.19 5.42 11.80
CA ASP A 91 15.04 6.84 11.58
C ASP A 91 16.28 7.56 12.11
N LEU A 92 16.70 8.60 11.42
CA LEU A 92 17.85 9.43 11.74
C LEU A 92 17.48 10.90 11.69
N ASP A 93 17.47 11.54 12.86
CA ASP A 93 17.35 13.01 12.98
C ASP A 93 18.76 13.61 13.07
N ILE A 94 19.09 14.58 12.21
CA ILE A 94 20.36 15.28 12.22
C ILE A 94 20.13 16.77 12.52
N GLY A 95 20.54 17.18 13.68
CA GLY A 95 20.28 18.54 14.15
C GLY A 95 18.79 18.82 14.28
N LYS A 96 18.35 19.98 13.73
CA LYS A 96 16.95 20.42 13.82
C LYS A 96 16.19 20.33 12.51
N ASN A 97 16.91 20.07 11.42
CA ASN A 97 16.37 20.33 10.09
C ASN A 97 16.37 19.11 9.18
N TRP A 98 17.18 18.09 9.45
CA TRP A 98 17.28 16.93 8.60
C TRP A 98 16.65 15.70 9.27
N PHE A 99 15.84 15.04 8.52
CA PHE A 99 15.25 13.75 8.88
C PHE A 99 15.47 12.74 7.76
N TYR A 100 15.86 11.53 8.11
CA TYR A 100 16.00 10.39 7.20
C TYR A 100 15.35 9.17 7.81
N SER A 101 14.77 8.34 6.97
CA SER A 101 14.22 7.04 7.35
C SER A 101 14.58 6.00 6.30
N GLY A 102 14.99 4.83 6.76
CA GLY A 102 15.26 3.70 5.89
C GLY A 102 14.71 2.42 6.47
N SER A 103 14.07 1.60 5.67
CA SER A 103 13.56 0.31 6.11
C SER A 103 13.59 -0.74 5.00
N PHE A 104 13.75 -1.96 5.43
CA PHE A 104 13.53 -3.16 4.64
C PHE A 104 12.41 -3.96 5.28
N GLU A 105 11.48 -4.43 4.48
CA GLU A 105 10.39 -5.31 4.89
C GLU A 105 10.34 -6.52 3.96
N ARG A 106 10.21 -7.70 4.53
CA ARG A 106 9.87 -8.93 3.83
C ARG A 106 8.54 -9.44 4.34
N ASN A 107 7.60 -9.59 3.44
CA ASN A 107 6.33 -10.26 3.66
C ASN A 107 6.32 -11.56 2.89
N GLU A 108 6.06 -12.67 3.57
CA GLU A 108 6.06 -14.01 3.00
C GLU A 108 4.72 -14.68 3.29
N GLU A 109 4.02 -15.07 2.24
CA GLU A 109 2.83 -15.90 2.30
C GLU A 109 3.25 -17.33 2.01
N ILE A 110 2.90 -18.29 2.89
CA ILE A 110 3.37 -19.68 2.81
C ILE A 110 2.99 -20.32 1.48
N ASP A 111 1.83 -19.96 0.93
CA ASP A 111 1.34 -20.50 -0.35
C ASP A 111 1.37 -19.48 -1.50
N GLY A 112 1.77 -18.24 -1.25
CA GLY A 112 1.61 -17.10 -2.18
C GLY A 112 2.89 -16.44 -2.69
N GLY A 113 4.06 -16.80 -2.17
CA GLY A 113 5.31 -16.14 -2.52
C GLY A 113 5.77 -15.09 -1.52
N ASN A 114 6.80 -14.33 -1.88
CA ASN A 114 7.36 -13.31 -1.00
C ASN A 114 7.46 -11.95 -1.70
N ILE A 115 7.21 -10.91 -0.93
CA ILE A 115 7.37 -9.52 -1.35
C ILE A 115 8.41 -8.88 -0.45
N ASN A 116 9.47 -8.37 -1.07
CA ASN A 116 10.47 -7.57 -0.39
C ASN A 116 10.23 -6.10 -0.72
N THR A 117 10.24 -5.25 0.28
CA THR A 117 10.05 -3.81 0.13
C THR A 117 11.21 -3.07 0.75
N ILE A 118 11.79 -2.15 0.00
CA ILE A 118 12.79 -1.19 0.50
C ILE A 118 12.17 0.18 0.46
N ASN A 119 12.18 0.87 1.60
CA ASN A 119 11.75 2.25 1.71
C ASN A 119 12.93 3.12 2.11
N PHE A 120 13.03 4.28 1.50
CA PHE A 120 13.96 5.32 1.89
C PHE A 120 13.28 6.67 1.77
N ALA A 121 13.31 7.45 2.83
CA ALA A 121 12.70 8.77 2.86
C ALA A 121 13.66 9.75 3.54
N GLY A 122 13.50 11.01 3.21
CA GLY A 122 14.19 12.07 3.91
C GLY A 122 13.48 13.39 3.74
N SER A 123 13.67 14.28 4.70
CA SER A 123 13.18 15.64 4.60
C SER A 123 14.18 16.65 5.15
N TYR A 124 14.07 17.85 4.64
CA TYR A 124 14.82 19.00 5.07
C TYR A 124 13.91 20.18 5.36
N LEU A 125 13.87 20.59 6.61
CA LEU A 125 13.12 21.77 7.03
C LEU A 125 13.91 23.03 6.69
N ILE A 126 13.57 23.68 5.58
CA ILE A 126 14.25 24.89 5.08
C ILE A 126 14.02 26.07 6.03
N LYS A 127 12.78 26.21 6.52
CA LYS A 127 12.33 27.20 7.51
C LYS A 127 11.17 26.60 8.27
N LYS A 128 10.68 27.27 9.33
CA LYS A 128 9.55 26.81 10.12
C LYS A 128 8.31 26.41 9.30
N ASN A 129 8.19 26.92 8.10
CA ASN A 129 7.01 26.79 7.24
C ASN A 129 7.34 26.32 5.82
N ALA A 130 8.52 25.79 5.58
CA ALA A 130 8.91 25.23 4.28
C ALA A 130 9.74 23.96 4.45
N GLU A 131 9.31 22.89 3.79
CA GLU A 131 9.92 21.57 3.86
C GLU A 131 10.14 21.02 2.44
N LEU A 132 11.28 20.42 2.23
CA LEU A 132 11.59 19.62 1.05
C LEU A 132 11.71 18.18 1.50
N SER A 133 10.93 17.29 0.91
CA SER A 133 10.98 15.87 1.21
C SER A 133 11.17 15.03 -0.05
N PHE A 134 11.71 13.85 0.14
CA PHE A 134 11.82 12.84 -0.89
C PHE A 134 11.45 11.49 -0.29
N ASN A 135 10.92 10.62 -1.14
CA ASN A 135 10.57 9.26 -0.80
C ASN A 135 10.94 8.33 -1.95
N SER A 136 11.48 7.18 -1.62
CA SER A 136 11.75 6.09 -2.55
C SER A 136 11.22 4.80 -1.98
N ASN A 137 10.41 4.10 -2.76
CA ASN A 137 9.88 2.79 -2.42
C ASN A 137 10.14 1.84 -3.58
N SER A 138 10.66 0.67 -3.30
CA SER A 138 10.88 -0.38 -4.29
C SER A 138 10.40 -1.72 -3.72
N THR A 139 9.63 -2.45 -4.52
CA THR A 139 9.14 -3.78 -4.17
C THR A 139 9.67 -4.82 -5.16
N SER A 140 9.83 -6.06 -4.69
CA SER A 140 10.25 -7.17 -5.56
C SER A 140 9.20 -7.55 -6.61
N ASP A 141 7.94 -7.13 -6.40
CA ASP A 141 6.80 -7.44 -7.28
C ASP A 141 6.67 -6.47 -8.44
N ASP A 142 7.68 -5.60 -8.64
CA ASP A 142 7.70 -4.87 -9.88
C ASP A 142 7.49 -3.35 -9.82
N ILE A 143 7.28 -2.75 -8.66
CA ILE A 143 7.02 -1.32 -8.59
C ILE A 143 8.14 -0.61 -7.85
N SER A 144 8.79 0.33 -8.55
CA SER A 144 9.69 1.30 -7.93
C SER A 144 9.11 2.70 -8.09
N ARG A 145 8.97 3.41 -6.98
CA ARG A 145 8.47 4.78 -6.93
C ARG A 145 9.50 5.69 -6.31
N PHE A 146 9.61 6.85 -6.87
CA PHE A 146 10.41 7.95 -6.32
C PHE A 146 9.60 9.23 -6.37
N SER A 147 9.54 9.96 -5.28
CA SER A 147 8.86 11.26 -5.24
C SER A 147 9.72 12.32 -4.57
N ILE A 148 9.58 13.55 -5.05
CA ILE A 148 10.11 14.75 -4.41
C ILE A 148 8.94 15.68 -4.18
N GLN A 149 8.80 16.17 -2.97
CA GLN A 149 7.75 17.08 -2.58
C GLN A 149 8.33 18.31 -1.90
N TYR A 150 7.78 19.47 -2.25
CA TYR A 150 8.05 20.72 -1.58
C TYR A 150 6.76 21.30 -1.03
N ASP A 151 6.73 21.55 0.26
CA ASP A 151 5.62 22.14 0.98
C ASP A 151 6.03 23.50 1.53
N LYS A 152 5.17 24.49 1.37
CA LYS A 152 5.34 25.79 1.99
C LYS A 152 4.04 26.32 2.54
N GLN A 153 4.03 26.67 3.82
CA GLN A 153 2.92 27.36 4.47
C GLN A 153 3.26 28.85 4.61
N PHE A 154 2.33 29.72 4.23
CA PHE A 154 2.45 31.17 4.40
C PHE A 154 1.74 31.61 5.68
N ASP A 155 2.20 32.70 6.28
CA ASP A 155 1.61 33.25 7.51
C ASP A 155 0.16 33.73 7.33
N THR A 156 -0.27 33.89 6.08
CA THR A 156 -1.64 34.23 5.69
C THR A 156 -2.62 33.05 5.70
N GLY A 157 -2.16 31.85 6.13
CA GLY A 157 -2.94 30.63 6.11
C GLY A 157 -3.00 29.92 4.73
N TRP A 158 -2.33 30.47 3.71
CA TRP A 158 -2.19 29.77 2.43
C TRP A 158 -1.04 28.76 2.48
N GLY A 159 -1.21 27.65 1.78
CA GLY A 159 -0.19 26.64 1.57
C GLY A 159 0.03 26.38 0.08
N LEU A 160 1.26 26.04 -0.27
CA LEU A 160 1.68 25.65 -1.60
C LEU A 160 2.39 24.29 -1.52
N ASN A 161 1.95 23.37 -2.35
CA ASN A 161 2.54 22.04 -2.47
C ASN A 161 2.95 21.79 -3.92
N TYR A 162 4.16 21.31 -4.12
CA TYR A 162 4.64 20.74 -5.39
C TYR A 162 5.06 19.29 -5.14
N ASN A 163 4.61 18.41 -6.02
CA ASN A 163 5.00 17.01 -5.99
C ASN A 163 5.39 16.55 -7.40
N LEU A 164 6.54 15.91 -7.49
CA LEU A 164 7.00 15.15 -8.64
C LEU A 164 7.09 13.69 -8.23
N GLU A 165 6.37 12.83 -8.93
CA GLU A 165 6.40 11.38 -8.72
C GLU A 165 6.86 10.69 -10.00
N LEU A 166 7.79 9.77 -9.85
CA LEU A 166 8.29 8.89 -10.89
C LEU A 166 7.99 7.46 -10.47
N GLN A 167 7.36 6.72 -11.35
CA GLN A 167 7.05 5.31 -11.14
C GLN A 167 7.61 4.49 -12.31
N ASN A 168 8.24 3.39 -11.99
CA ASN A 168 8.67 2.38 -12.94
C ASN A 168 8.12 1.03 -12.52
N SER A 169 7.62 0.27 -13.48
CA SER A 169 7.13 -1.08 -13.27
C SER A 169 7.66 -1.96 -14.41
N LEU A 170 7.97 -3.24 -14.13
CA LEU A 170 8.45 -4.20 -15.15
C LEU A 170 7.37 -4.50 -16.21
N THR A 171 6.10 -4.32 -15.83
CA THR A 171 4.94 -4.61 -16.68
C THR A 171 4.38 -3.39 -17.40
N THR A 172 4.62 -2.19 -16.90
CA THR A 172 4.16 -0.92 -17.48
C THR A 172 5.35 -0.01 -17.77
N ASN A 173 5.15 0.92 -18.70
CA ASN A 173 6.16 1.91 -19.03
C ASN A 173 6.41 2.86 -17.86
N PHE A 174 7.55 3.53 -17.91
CA PHE A 174 7.89 4.61 -16.98
C PHE A 174 6.80 5.70 -17.01
N GLU A 175 6.29 6.02 -15.84
CA GLU A 175 5.28 7.06 -15.65
C GLU A 175 5.84 8.19 -14.79
N SER A 176 5.48 9.43 -15.13
CA SER A 176 5.80 10.60 -14.33
C SER A 176 4.57 11.44 -14.09
N THR A 177 4.38 11.89 -12.86
CA THR A 177 3.27 12.76 -12.47
C THR A 177 3.81 14.00 -11.79
N ILE A 178 3.34 15.16 -12.23
CA ILE A 178 3.59 16.44 -11.57
C ILE A 178 2.28 16.97 -11.04
N SER A 179 2.22 17.30 -9.76
CA SER A 179 1.05 17.91 -9.14
C SER A 179 1.41 19.20 -8.41
N ILE A 180 0.50 20.17 -8.47
CA ILE A 180 0.62 21.44 -7.77
C ILE A 180 -0.67 21.61 -6.98
N GLY A 181 -0.55 21.81 -5.69
CA GLY A 181 -1.66 22.02 -4.77
C GLY A 181 -1.58 23.38 -4.10
N ILE A 182 -2.74 24.01 -3.94
CA ILE A 182 -2.89 25.23 -3.14
C ILE A 182 -3.95 24.93 -2.08
N THR A 183 -3.61 25.20 -0.83
CA THR A 183 -4.51 25.00 0.31
C THR A 183 -4.72 26.31 1.05
N LYS A 184 -5.83 26.43 1.76
CA LYS A 184 -6.08 27.53 2.69
C LYS A 184 -6.67 26.98 3.98
N SER A 185 -6.02 27.28 5.08
CA SER A 185 -6.54 27.05 6.43
C SER A 185 -7.22 28.33 6.94
N PHE A 186 -8.37 28.18 7.58
CA PHE A 186 -9.18 29.25 8.15
C PHE A 186 -9.09 29.23 9.65
#